data_28d0de0378351b83f7511e1eca1e8006
#
_entry.id   28d0de0378351b83f7511e1eca1e8006
#
_cell.length_a   1.000
_cell.length_b   1.000
_cell.length_c   1.000
_cell.angle_alpha   90.00
_cell.angle_beta   90.00
_cell.angle_gamma   90.00
#
_symmetry.space_group_name_H-M   'P 1'
#
loop_
_entity.id
_entity.type
_entity.pdbx_description
1 polymer ?
#
loop_
_entity_poly.entity_id
_entity_poly.type
_entity_poly.pdbx_seq_one_letter_code
_entity_poly.pdbx_strand_id
1 'polypeptide(L)'
;MGQAYGFFEIPSVTAAVVAIDIMCKTSGVELVTWEKKLGGRLVTVIVRGDVSAVTEAIEAAATGGIKKPAAYVVIPNPHEEILKII
;
A
#
# COMPACT_ATOMS: atom_id res chain seq x y z
N MET A 1 -13.78 15.36 -5.33
CA MET A 1 -13.74 13.97 -4.92
C MET A 1 -12.44 13.67 -4.25
N GLY A 2 -12.50 13.08 -3.08
CA GLY A 2 -11.31 12.68 -2.38
C GLY A 2 -10.68 11.46 -3.01
N GLN A 3 -9.43 11.25 -2.72
CA GLN A 3 -8.72 10.06 -3.13
C GLN A 3 -8.76 9.03 -2.02
N ALA A 4 -8.68 7.76 -2.42
CA ALA A 4 -8.53 6.67 -1.47
C ALA A 4 -7.04 6.43 -1.23
N TYR A 5 -6.72 5.95 -0.03
CA TYR A 5 -5.36 5.59 0.34
C TYR A 5 -5.32 4.12 0.71
N GLY A 6 -4.34 3.43 0.24
CA GLY A 6 -4.11 2.03 0.60
C GLY A 6 -2.88 1.92 1.47
N PHE A 7 -3.02 1.17 2.55
CA PHE A 7 -1.93 0.91 3.49
C PHE A 7 -1.65 -0.57 3.48
N PHE A 8 -0.38 -0.93 3.39
CA PHE A 8 0.01 -2.32 3.18
C PHE A 8 1.29 -2.57 3.97
N GLU A 9 1.24 -3.51 4.91
CA GLU A 9 2.41 -3.84 5.74
C GLU A 9 2.86 -5.25 5.46
N ILE A 10 4.15 -5.41 5.22
CA ILE A 10 4.70 -6.71 4.88
C ILE A 10 6.11 -6.86 5.48
N PRO A 11 6.40 -8.01 6.11
CA PRO A 11 7.68 -8.21 6.80
C PRO A 11 8.80 -8.68 5.87
N SER A 12 9.17 -7.86 4.89
CA SER A 12 10.28 -8.17 3.99
C SER A 12 10.44 -7.01 3.01
N VAL A 13 11.64 -6.48 2.91
CA VAL A 13 11.92 -5.41 1.95
C VAL A 13 11.75 -5.92 0.53
N THR A 14 12.25 -7.11 0.24
CA THR A 14 12.12 -7.67 -1.10
C THR A 14 10.66 -7.91 -1.46
N ALA A 15 9.89 -8.46 -0.51
CA ALA A 15 8.45 -8.66 -0.75
C ALA A 15 7.72 -7.35 -0.93
N ALA A 16 8.15 -6.29 -0.23
CA ALA A 16 7.54 -4.97 -0.38
C ALA A 16 7.79 -4.41 -1.79
N VAL A 17 9.00 -4.56 -2.30
CA VAL A 17 9.32 -4.10 -3.66
C VAL A 17 8.46 -4.83 -4.68
N VAL A 18 8.31 -6.14 -4.53
CA VAL A 18 7.45 -6.93 -5.42
C VAL A 18 6.00 -6.46 -5.32
N ALA A 19 5.53 -6.21 -4.08
CA ALA A 19 4.16 -5.73 -3.87
C ALA A 19 3.94 -4.38 -4.54
N ILE A 20 4.88 -3.45 -4.41
CA ILE A 20 4.79 -2.13 -5.05
C ILE A 20 4.72 -2.29 -6.56
N ASP A 21 5.54 -3.17 -7.13
CA ASP A 21 5.54 -3.42 -8.56
C ASP A 21 4.18 -3.94 -9.01
N ILE A 22 3.61 -4.90 -8.28
CA ILE A 22 2.29 -5.44 -8.59
C ILE A 22 1.23 -4.36 -8.54
N MET A 23 1.24 -3.54 -7.49
CA MET A 23 0.26 -2.46 -7.34
C MET A 23 0.30 -1.50 -8.51
N CYS A 24 1.49 -1.05 -8.87
CA CYS A 24 1.65 -0.05 -9.92
C CYS A 24 1.36 -0.61 -11.31
N LYS A 25 1.54 -1.90 -11.51
CA LYS A 25 1.22 -2.54 -12.78
C LYS A 25 -0.26 -2.91 -12.90
N THR A 26 -0.95 -3.08 -11.79
CA THR A 26 -2.34 -3.52 -11.78
C THR A 26 -3.31 -2.41 -12.11
N SER A 27 -3.07 -1.22 -11.57
CA SER A 27 -4.01 -0.11 -11.76
C SER A 27 -3.28 1.22 -11.61
N GLY A 28 -4.01 2.30 -11.87
CA GLY A 28 -3.42 3.65 -11.85
C GLY A 28 -3.32 4.21 -10.44
N VAL A 29 -2.45 3.65 -9.64
CA VAL A 29 -2.19 4.17 -8.29
C VAL A 29 -0.84 4.86 -8.28
N GLU A 30 -0.70 5.77 -7.32
CA GLU A 30 0.52 6.52 -7.10
C GLU A 30 1.13 6.08 -5.78
N LEU A 31 2.42 5.79 -5.77
CA LEU A 31 3.13 5.46 -4.54
C LEU A 31 3.35 6.75 -3.76
N VAL A 32 2.78 6.82 -2.56
CA VAL A 32 2.94 7.98 -1.69
C VAL A 32 4.26 7.88 -0.95
N THR A 33 4.47 6.74 -0.30
CA THR A 33 5.71 6.51 0.43
C THR A 33 5.82 5.03 0.78
N TRP A 34 7.01 4.63 1.16
CA TRP A 34 7.22 3.35 1.79
C TRP A 34 8.25 3.53 2.88
N GLU A 35 8.07 2.86 4.00
CA GLU A 35 8.94 3.04 5.14
C GLU A 35 9.44 1.71 5.67
N LYS A 36 10.72 1.65 5.91
CA LYS A 36 11.37 0.50 6.50
C LYS A 36 11.69 0.85 7.95
N LYS A 37 11.27 0.01 8.87
CA LYS A 37 11.60 0.21 10.25
C LYS A 37 13.07 -0.11 10.47
N LEU A 38 13.74 0.74 11.22
CA LEU A 38 15.14 0.53 11.53
C LEU A 38 15.29 -0.78 12.30
N GLY A 39 16.14 -1.66 11.79
CA GLY A 39 16.38 -2.95 12.40
C GLY A 39 15.21 -3.90 12.36
N GLY A 40 14.10 -3.47 11.73
CA GLY A 40 12.91 -4.28 11.67
C GLY A 40 12.72 -4.90 10.31
N ARG A 41 11.75 -5.79 10.25
CA ARG A 41 11.40 -6.46 9.01
C ARG A 41 10.11 -5.94 8.40
N LEU A 42 9.37 -5.14 9.17
CA LEU A 42 8.08 -4.65 8.71
C LEU A 42 8.26 -3.43 7.83
N VAL A 43 7.71 -3.50 6.64
CA VAL A 43 7.74 -2.40 5.67
C VAL A 43 6.32 -1.93 5.45
N THR A 44 6.11 -0.63 5.52
CA THR A 44 4.80 -0.03 5.26
C THR A 44 4.83 0.64 3.90
N VAL A 45 3.86 0.29 3.05
CA VAL A 45 3.69 0.86 1.72
C VAL A 45 2.37 1.61 1.70
N ILE A 46 2.39 2.84 1.19
CA ILE A 46 1.20 3.67 1.09
C ILE A 46 1.02 4.12 -0.35
N VAL A 47 -0.15 3.84 -0.91
CA VAL A 47 -0.51 4.25 -2.27
C VAL A 47 -1.81 5.04 -2.22
N ARG A 48 -2.07 5.80 -3.28
CA ARG A 48 -3.31 6.57 -3.40
C ARG A 48 -3.82 6.56 -4.83
N GLY A 49 -5.09 6.85 -4.98
CA GLY A 49 -5.75 6.91 -6.27
C GLY A 49 -7.25 6.80 -6.09
N ASP A 50 -7.96 6.50 -7.18
CA ASP A 50 -9.40 6.22 -7.08
C ASP A 50 -9.62 5.01 -6.22
N VAL A 51 -10.76 4.95 -5.52
CA VAL A 51 -11.02 3.86 -4.60
C VAL A 51 -10.98 2.49 -5.28
N SER A 52 -11.49 2.38 -6.50
CA SER A 52 -11.45 1.10 -7.20
C SER A 52 -10.03 0.73 -7.60
N ALA A 53 -9.23 1.71 -8.02
CA ALA A 53 -7.85 1.45 -8.41
C ALA A 53 -7.01 1.03 -7.21
N VAL A 54 -7.18 1.70 -6.08
CA VAL A 54 -6.45 1.36 -4.86
C VAL A 54 -6.85 -0.02 -4.35
N THR A 55 -8.16 -0.31 -4.38
CA THR A 55 -8.65 -1.63 -3.94
C THR A 55 -8.06 -2.74 -4.79
N GLU A 56 -8.06 -2.58 -6.11
CA GLU A 56 -7.49 -3.58 -7.01
C GLU A 56 -6.00 -3.77 -6.77
N ALA A 57 -5.28 -2.67 -6.60
CA ALA A 57 -3.83 -2.73 -6.39
C ALA A 57 -3.49 -3.47 -5.10
N ILE A 58 -4.16 -3.10 -4.01
CA ILE A 58 -3.92 -3.71 -2.70
C ILE A 58 -4.25 -5.20 -2.72
N GLU A 59 -5.39 -5.57 -3.31
CA GLU A 59 -5.78 -6.97 -3.36
C GLU A 59 -4.87 -7.80 -4.24
N ALA A 60 -4.42 -7.25 -5.37
CA ALA A 60 -3.50 -7.96 -6.24
C ALA A 60 -2.17 -8.21 -5.52
N ALA A 61 -1.67 -7.21 -4.78
CA ALA A 61 -0.42 -7.36 -4.05
C ALA A 61 -0.58 -8.35 -2.89
N ALA A 62 -1.74 -8.36 -2.24
CA ALA A 62 -1.98 -9.25 -1.11
C ALA A 62 -2.01 -10.71 -1.52
N THR A 63 -2.47 -11.00 -2.73
CA THR A 63 -2.63 -12.38 -3.19
C THR A 63 -1.54 -12.83 -4.15
N GLY A 64 -0.91 -11.89 -4.89
CA GLY A 64 0.04 -12.23 -5.94
C GLY A 64 1.50 -12.05 -5.59
N GLY A 65 1.80 -11.60 -4.39
CA GLY A 65 3.18 -11.35 -3.99
C GLY A 65 3.89 -12.61 -3.51
N ILE A 66 5.16 -12.45 -3.17
CA ILE A 66 5.98 -13.57 -2.72
C ILE A 66 5.79 -13.90 -1.24
N LYS A 67 5.08 -13.02 -0.52
CA LYS A 67 4.85 -13.20 0.91
C LYS A 67 3.53 -12.54 1.26
N LYS A 68 2.82 -13.11 2.21
CA LYS A 68 1.56 -12.54 2.67
C LYS A 68 1.81 -11.27 3.49
N PRO A 69 1.00 -10.23 3.29
CA PRO A 69 1.12 -9.04 4.13
C PRO A 69 0.68 -9.33 5.56
N ALA A 70 1.23 -8.57 6.49
CA ALA A 70 0.81 -8.63 7.89
C ALA A 70 -0.55 -7.96 8.07
N ALA A 71 -0.79 -6.87 7.34
CA ALA A 71 -2.05 -6.15 7.39
C ALA A 71 -2.17 -5.26 6.17
N TYR A 72 -3.39 -4.96 5.77
CA TYR A 72 -3.64 -3.99 4.71
C TYR A 72 -5.05 -3.45 4.83
N VAL A 73 -5.23 -2.24 4.32
CA VAL A 73 -6.55 -1.61 4.36
C VAL A 73 -6.62 -0.55 3.27
N VAL A 74 -7.83 -0.31 2.77
CA VAL A 74 -8.11 0.80 1.87
C VAL A 74 -9.04 1.74 2.61
N ILE A 75 -8.65 3.01 2.68
CA ILE A 75 -9.46 4.04 3.34
C ILE A 75 -9.90 5.03 2.27
N PRO A 76 -11.17 4.99 1.86
CA PRO A 76 -11.68 5.97 0.90
C PRO A 76 -11.85 7.31 1.58
N ASN A 77 -11.25 8.35 0.98
CA ASN A 77 -11.38 9.72 1.46
C ASN A 77 -11.03 9.85 2.95
N PRO A 78 -9.78 9.53 3.33
CA PRO A 78 -9.40 9.52 4.75
C PRO A 78 -9.56 10.91 5.38
N HIS A 79 -9.83 10.89 6.68
CA HIS A 79 -9.92 12.11 7.47
C HIS A 79 -8.60 12.89 7.37
N GLU A 80 -8.71 14.23 7.40
CA GLU A 80 -7.51 15.06 7.24
C GLU A 80 -6.45 14.80 8.31
N GLU A 81 -6.85 14.33 9.49
CA GLU A 81 -5.88 13.99 10.51
C GLU A 81 -5.01 12.80 10.12
N ILE A 82 -5.58 11.86 9.35
CA ILE A 82 -4.80 10.74 8.82
C ILE A 82 -3.77 11.25 7.82
N LEU A 83 -4.15 12.20 6.98
CA LEU A 83 -3.24 12.75 5.98
C LEU A 83 -2.05 13.47 6.60
N LYS A 84 -2.20 13.96 7.82
CA LYS A 84 -1.11 14.64 8.51
C LYS A 84 -0.02 13.71 8.99
N ILE A 85 -0.32 12.44 9.17
CA ILE A 85 0.65 11.48 9.71
C ILE A 85 1.31 10.61 8.65
N ILE A 86 0.94 10.84 7.40
CA ILE A 86 1.55 10.11 6.28
C ILE A 86 2.81 10.81 5.81
#